data_c303603b870cc4130da9725bd43708a3
#
_entry.id   c303603b870cc4130da9725bd43708a3
#
_cell.length_a   1.000
_cell.length_b   1.000
_cell.length_c   1.000
_cell.angle_alpha   90.00
_cell.angle_beta   90.00
_cell.angle_gamma   90.00
#
_symmetry.space_group_name_H-M   'P 1'
#
loop_
_entity.id
_entity.type
_entity.pdbx_description
1 polymer ?
#
loop_
_entity_poly.entity_id
_entity_poly.type
_entity_poly.pdbx_seq_one_letter_code
_entity_poly.pdbx_strand_id
1 'polypeptide(L)'
;MKISLDKKEFVKALQVGGSFAGKNKVMPILDCVKIKVGLDKLTIVSTDSENAISKRLNGITSDEEGTFCVNMNDLLSYIKLINSDEIEICVNGNTAEVK
;
A
#
# COMPACT_ATOMS: atom_id res chain seq x y z
N MET A 1 5.75 0.16 13.23
CA MET A 1 6.23 -0.48 12.00
C MET A 1 6.74 0.60 11.05
N LYS A 2 7.95 0.43 10.57
CA LYS A 2 8.61 1.40 9.72
C LYS A 2 9.15 0.68 8.49
N ILE A 3 8.69 1.10 7.30
CA ILE A 3 8.95 0.42 6.05
C ILE A 3 9.68 1.38 5.11
N SER A 4 10.82 0.94 4.56
CA SER A 4 11.57 1.70 3.57
C SER A 4 11.53 0.98 2.24
N LEU A 5 11.21 1.69 1.16
CA LEU A 5 11.05 1.08 -0.15
C LEU A 5 11.25 2.08 -1.28
N ASP A 6 11.45 1.55 -2.49
CA ASP A 6 11.61 2.36 -3.69
C ASP A 6 10.25 2.91 -4.14
N LYS A 7 10.19 4.21 -4.38
CA LYS A 7 8.95 4.88 -4.76
C LYS A 7 8.34 4.36 -6.06
N LYS A 8 9.17 4.23 -7.11
CA LYS A 8 8.68 3.80 -8.42
C LYS A 8 8.15 2.38 -8.39
N GLU A 9 8.87 1.49 -7.71
CA GLU A 9 8.46 0.09 -7.57
C GLU A 9 7.16 -0.02 -6.77
N PHE A 10 7.03 0.79 -5.73
CA PHE A 10 5.82 0.80 -4.92
C PHE A 10 4.61 1.31 -5.70
N VAL A 11 4.78 2.38 -6.47
CA VAL A 11 3.69 2.92 -7.30
C VAL A 11 3.24 1.89 -8.33
N LYS A 12 4.17 1.20 -8.99
CA LYS A 12 3.83 0.13 -9.93
C LYS A 12 3.07 -1.00 -9.25
N ALA A 13 3.53 -1.41 -8.07
CA ALA A 13 2.87 -2.47 -7.30
C ALA A 13 1.46 -2.05 -6.88
N LEU A 14 1.27 -0.79 -6.49
CA LEU A 14 -0.05 -0.27 -6.15
C LEU A 14 -0.99 -0.23 -7.36
N GLN A 15 -0.48 0.12 -8.53
CA GLN A 15 -1.29 0.15 -9.75
C GLN A 15 -1.81 -1.23 -10.12
N VAL A 16 -1.05 -2.27 -9.86
CA VAL A 16 -1.46 -3.66 -10.12
C VAL A 16 -2.27 -4.22 -8.95
N GLY A 17 -1.67 -4.25 -7.75
CA GLY A 17 -2.30 -4.87 -6.57
C GLY A 17 -3.49 -4.09 -6.05
N GLY A 18 -3.55 -2.79 -6.31
CA GLY A 18 -4.65 -1.93 -5.90
C GLY A 18 -5.67 -1.65 -7.00
N SER A 19 -5.60 -2.36 -8.12
CA SER A 19 -6.42 -2.04 -9.29
C SER A 19 -7.92 -2.19 -9.07
N PHE A 20 -8.35 -2.95 -8.07
CA PHE A 20 -9.77 -3.10 -7.75
C PHE A 20 -10.26 -2.05 -6.74
N ALA A 21 -9.34 -1.38 -6.04
CA ALA A 21 -9.68 -0.37 -5.06
C ALA A 21 -10.14 0.93 -5.74
N GLY A 22 -11.06 1.65 -5.10
CA GLY A 22 -11.54 2.92 -5.60
C GLY A 22 -12.52 2.85 -6.74
N LYS A 23 -12.94 1.65 -7.13
CA LYS A 23 -13.85 1.45 -8.27
C LYS A 23 -15.28 1.14 -7.87
N ASN A 24 -15.53 0.90 -6.60
CA ASN A 24 -16.87 0.61 -6.10
C ASN A 24 -17.39 1.80 -5.33
N LYS A 25 -18.49 2.41 -5.81
CA LYS A 25 -19.10 3.58 -5.19
C LYS A 25 -20.11 3.23 -4.11
N VAL A 26 -20.51 1.97 -4.03
CA VAL A 26 -21.53 1.50 -3.10
C VAL A 26 -20.93 1.06 -1.77
N MET A 27 -19.73 0.50 -1.79
CA MET A 27 -19.05 -0.03 -0.62
C MET A 27 -17.70 0.67 -0.42
N PRO A 28 -17.65 1.78 0.35
CA PRO A 28 -16.41 2.55 0.54
C PRO A 28 -15.23 1.75 1.09
N ILE A 29 -15.48 0.67 1.83
CA ILE A 29 -14.40 -0.18 2.35
C ILE A 29 -13.54 -0.78 1.22
N LEU A 30 -14.11 -0.93 0.02
CA LEU A 30 -13.40 -1.47 -1.14
C LEU A 30 -12.50 -0.43 -1.81
N ASP A 31 -12.49 0.81 -1.33
CA ASP A 31 -11.55 1.84 -1.76
C ASP A 31 -10.20 1.67 -1.07
N CYS A 32 -10.10 0.78 -0.10
CA CYS A 32 -8.88 0.53 0.65
C CYS A 32 -8.11 -0.64 0.09
N VAL A 33 -6.78 -0.56 0.20
CA VAL A 33 -5.90 -1.69 -0.09
C VAL A 33 -5.41 -2.26 1.22
N LYS A 34 -5.22 -3.58 1.23
CA LYS A 34 -4.62 -4.28 2.36
C LYS A 34 -3.16 -4.48 2.05
N ILE A 35 -2.29 -4.06 2.95
CA ILE A 35 -0.85 -4.19 2.78
C ILE A 35 -0.31 -5.14 3.84
N LYS A 36 0.21 -6.28 3.38
CA LYS A 36 0.85 -7.29 4.23
C LYS A 36 2.35 -7.10 4.15
N VAL A 37 2.98 -6.88 5.29
CA VAL A 37 4.40 -6.54 5.37
C VAL A 37 5.19 -7.69 6.00
N GLY A 38 6.20 -8.17 5.28
CA GLY A 38 7.24 -9.02 5.82
C GLY A 38 8.50 -8.21 6.04
N LEU A 39 9.58 -8.83 6.48
CA LEU A 39 10.82 -8.10 6.77
C LEU A 39 11.52 -7.60 5.49
N ASP A 40 11.35 -8.30 4.38
CA ASP A 40 12.00 -7.97 3.11
C ASP A 40 11.05 -7.92 1.92
N LYS A 41 9.76 -8.07 2.16
CA LYS A 41 8.75 -8.11 1.09
C LYS A 41 7.43 -7.52 1.58
N LEU A 42 6.62 -7.12 0.63
CA LEU A 42 5.34 -6.49 0.90
C LEU A 42 4.35 -6.99 -0.15
N THR A 43 3.11 -7.26 0.25
CA THR A 43 2.06 -7.69 -0.66
C THR A 43 0.87 -6.73 -0.56
N ILE A 44 0.42 -6.25 -1.71
CA ILE A 44 -0.71 -5.34 -1.82
C ILE A 44 -1.90 -6.12 -2.35
N VAL A 45 -3.02 -6.08 -1.64
CA VAL A 45 -4.23 -6.81 -2.00
C VAL A 45 -5.41 -5.85 -2.10
N SER A 46 -6.19 -5.98 -3.15
CA SER A 46 -7.46 -5.28 -3.27
C SER A 46 -8.56 -6.20 -3.77
N THR A 47 -9.81 -5.84 -3.50
CA THR A 47 -10.97 -6.63 -3.89
C THR A 47 -12.07 -5.73 -4.44
N ASP A 48 -12.99 -6.33 -5.24
CA ASP A 48 -14.13 -5.62 -5.81
C ASP A 48 -15.48 -6.25 -5.45
N SER A 49 -15.58 -7.06 -4.46
CA SER A 49 -16.75 -7.82 -4.00
C SER A 49 -16.81 -9.25 -4.52
N GLU A 50 -16.27 -9.53 -5.70
CA GLU A 50 -16.30 -10.88 -6.28
C GLU A 50 -14.90 -11.43 -6.48
N ASN A 51 -13.95 -10.57 -6.78
CA ASN A 51 -12.58 -10.94 -7.13
C ASN A 51 -11.58 -10.23 -6.25
N ALA A 52 -10.40 -10.82 -6.14
CA ALA A 52 -9.27 -10.21 -5.45
C ALA A 52 -8.04 -10.26 -6.34
N ILE A 53 -7.19 -9.26 -6.22
CA ILE A 53 -5.91 -9.20 -6.91
C ILE A 53 -4.83 -8.89 -5.88
N SER A 54 -3.65 -9.48 -6.04
CA SER A 54 -2.52 -9.19 -5.18
C SER A 54 -1.26 -9.01 -5.99
N LYS A 55 -0.36 -8.18 -5.47
CA LYS A 55 0.96 -7.95 -6.08
C LYS A 55 2.01 -7.92 -4.99
N ARG A 56 3.05 -8.73 -5.16
CA ARG A 56 4.20 -8.76 -4.24
C ARG A 56 5.28 -7.79 -4.70
N LEU A 57 5.86 -7.10 -3.75
CA LEU A 57 7.02 -6.24 -3.95
C LEU A 57 8.15 -6.77 -3.08
N ASN A 58 9.27 -7.15 -3.68
CA ASN A 58 10.46 -7.62 -2.96
C ASN A 58 11.47 -6.47 -2.81
N GLY A 59 12.44 -6.67 -1.92
CA GLY A 59 13.51 -5.70 -1.74
C GLY A 59 13.16 -4.50 -0.87
N ILE A 60 12.09 -4.58 -0.11
CA ILE A 60 11.77 -3.57 0.88
C ILE A 60 12.49 -3.88 2.19
N THR A 61 12.53 -2.93 3.10
CA THR A 61 13.07 -3.13 4.45
C THR A 61 12.02 -2.72 5.47
N SER A 62 11.75 -3.59 6.43
CA SER A 62 10.82 -3.29 7.51
C SER A 62 11.40 -3.80 8.83
N ASP A 63 11.14 -3.06 9.92
CA ASP A 63 11.57 -3.45 11.26
C ASP A 63 10.63 -4.47 11.90
N GLU A 64 9.41 -4.62 11.38
CA GLU A 64 8.40 -5.52 11.92
C GLU A 64 7.60 -6.15 10.78
N GLU A 65 6.95 -7.28 11.07
CA GLU A 65 5.94 -7.84 10.20
C GLU A 65 4.57 -7.39 10.66
N GLY A 66 3.64 -7.24 9.73
CA GLY A 66 2.30 -6.82 10.09
C GLY A 66 1.42 -6.61 8.87
N THR A 67 0.19 -6.18 9.13
CA THR A 67 -0.80 -5.94 8.09
C THR A 67 -1.57 -4.67 8.45
N PHE A 68 -1.80 -3.83 7.45
CA PHE A 68 -2.64 -2.65 7.62
C PHE A 68 -3.43 -2.37 6.36
N CYS A 69 -4.49 -1.56 6.49
CA CYS A 69 -5.32 -1.14 5.37
C CYS A 69 -5.25 0.37 5.24
N VAL A 70 -5.25 0.85 4.00
CA VAL A 70 -5.17 2.28 3.73
C VAL A 70 -5.97 2.61 2.49
N ASN A 71 -6.58 3.80 2.45
CA ASN A 71 -7.32 4.26 1.30
C ASN A 71 -6.35 4.47 0.12
N MET A 72 -6.66 3.84 -1.00
CA MET A 72 -5.78 3.84 -2.18
C MET A 72 -5.54 5.24 -2.73
N ASN A 73 -6.60 6.03 -2.85
CA ASN A 73 -6.49 7.37 -3.42
C ASN A 73 -5.70 8.31 -2.52
N ASP A 74 -5.91 8.22 -1.21
CA ASP A 74 -5.16 9.02 -0.25
C ASP A 74 -3.68 8.66 -0.29
N LEU A 75 -3.38 7.35 -0.31
CA LEU A 75 -1.99 6.89 -0.36
C LEU A 75 -1.27 7.40 -1.61
N LEU A 76 -1.89 7.24 -2.78
CA LEU A 76 -1.29 7.72 -4.03
C LEU A 76 -1.10 9.23 -4.04
N SER A 77 -2.05 9.98 -3.48
CA SER A 77 -1.94 11.44 -3.39
C SER A 77 -0.73 11.87 -2.56
N TYR A 78 -0.51 11.22 -1.41
CA TYR A 78 0.64 11.51 -0.57
C TYR A 78 1.96 11.13 -1.24
N ILE A 79 2.01 9.97 -1.89
CA ILE A 79 3.22 9.50 -2.56
C ILE A 79 3.63 10.46 -3.69
N LYS A 80 2.66 10.99 -4.43
CA LYS A 80 2.93 11.93 -5.52
C LYS A 80 3.54 13.24 -5.04
N LEU A 81 3.32 13.61 -3.78
CA LEU A 81 3.89 14.82 -3.20
C LEU A 81 5.34 14.64 -2.77
N ILE A 82 5.81 13.40 -2.66
CA ILE A 82 7.18 13.10 -2.24
C ILE A 82 8.09 13.16 -3.45
N ASN A 83 9.10 14.04 -3.38
CA ASN A 83 10.02 14.26 -4.48
C ASN A 83 11.35 13.54 -4.24
N SER A 84 11.26 12.25 -3.92
CA SER A 84 12.41 11.40 -3.62
C SER A 84 12.24 10.04 -4.27
N ASP A 85 13.34 9.35 -4.55
CA ASP A 85 13.29 8.01 -5.13
C ASP A 85 12.94 6.94 -4.10
N GLU A 86 13.12 7.25 -2.82
CA GLU A 86 12.77 6.34 -1.73
C GLU A 86 11.70 6.97 -0.85
N ILE A 87 10.81 6.14 -0.34
CA ILE A 87 9.80 6.57 0.61
C ILE A 87 9.85 5.70 1.86
N GLU A 88 9.33 6.26 2.94
CA GLU A 88 9.24 5.58 4.22
C GLU A 88 7.78 5.63 4.69
N ILE A 89 7.26 4.48 5.08
CA ILE A 89 5.91 4.39 5.62
C ILE A 89 6.02 4.02 7.09
N CYS A 90 5.49 4.87 7.96
CA CYS A 90 5.46 4.62 9.40
C CYS A 90 4.04 4.34 9.83
N VAL A 91 3.81 3.20 10.47
CA VAL A 91 2.48 2.78 10.93
C VAL A 91 2.49 2.69 12.45
N ASN A 92 1.61 3.47 13.10
CA ASN A 92 1.45 3.48 14.54
C ASN A 92 -0.04 3.36 14.87
N GLY A 93 -0.45 2.19 15.39
CA GLY A 93 -1.86 1.93 15.67
C GLY A 93 -2.71 2.05 14.41
N ASN A 94 -3.62 3.01 14.40
CA ASN A 94 -4.52 3.24 13.26
C ASN A 94 -4.02 4.32 12.31
N THR A 95 -2.80 4.84 12.52
CA THR A 95 -2.26 5.94 11.72
C THR A 95 -1.08 5.46 10.89
N ALA A 96 -1.09 5.81 9.60
CA ALA A 96 0.02 5.58 8.69
C ALA A 96 0.52 6.92 8.15
N GLU A 97 1.83 7.13 8.20
CA GLU A 97 2.48 8.32 7.66
C GLU A 97 3.43 7.93 6.54
N VAL A 98 3.43 8.69 5.45
CA VAL A 98 4.34 8.50 4.32
C VAL A 98 5.28 9.69 4.26
N LYS A 99 6.57 9.40 4.18
CA LYS A 99 7.62 10.44 4.14
C LYS A 99 8.53 10.29 2.93
#